data_a755035ec85a56e98bcdd526af2cc61c
#
_entry.id   a755035ec85a56e98bcdd526af2cc61c
#
_cell.length_a   1.000
_cell.length_b   1.000
_cell.length_c   1.000
_cell.angle_alpha   90.00
_cell.angle_beta   90.00
_cell.angle_gamma   90.00
#
_symmetry.space_group_name_H-M   'P 1'
#
loop_
_entity.id
_entity.type
_entity.pdbx_description
1 polymer ?
#
loop_
_entity_poly.entity_id
_entity_poly.type
_entity_poly.pdbx_seq_one_letter_code
_entity_poly.pdbx_strand_id
1 'polypeptide(L)'
;MENKYLFVTRGLPGAGKSTFVKNNFKNFTIVCPDTLRIEEFKRLKDKYALTRPEPINEHKIWTIAFNLLEKSLQENKYTVFDATNTLERYLTKYNKLCKQYNVQLVIISFEKVDIETCKERNKERGVFSYVPENVIDRMKRQLGNGIQGETKNYFIDYDQFDLANYN
;
A
#
# COMPACT_ATOMS: atom_id res chain seq x y z
N MET A 1 -13.76 -14.79 20.05
CA MET A 1 -13.21 -13.46 19.73
C MET A 1 -13.12 -13.37 18.21
N GLU A 2 -13.72 -12.35 17.61
CA GLU A 2 -13.58 -12.14 16.16
C GLU A 2 -12.10 -11.92 15.82
N ASN A 3 -11.60 -12.66 14.83
CA ASN A 3 -10.27 -12.47 14.32
C ASN A 3 -10.20 -11.08 13.63
N LYS A 4 -9.24 -10.27 14.01
CA LYS A 4 -9.01 -8.95 13.40
C LYS A 4 -7.87 -9.04 12.41
N TYR A 5 -8.04 -8.39 11.27
CA TYR A 5 -7.08 -8.46 10.18
C TYR A 5 -6.59 -7.08 9.76
N LEU A 6 -5.29 -6.99 9.49
CA LEU A 6 -4.70 -5.94 8.68
C LEU A 6 -4.38 -6.53 7.30
N PHE A 7 -5.01 -5.98 6.27
CA PHE A 7 -4.69 -6.31 4.89
C PHE A 7 -3.67 -5.31 4.33
N VAL A 8 -2.64 -5.80 3.70
CA VAL A 8 -1.57 -4.99 3.10
C VAL A 8 -1.41 -5.40 1.64
N THR A 9 -1.49 -4.46 0.71
CA THR A 9 -1.19 -4.76 -0.70
C THR A 9 0.31 -4.73 -0.94
N ARG A 10 0.80 -5.54 -1.89
CA ARG A 10 2.19 -5.56 -2.34
C ARG A 10 2.29 -5.77 -3.84
N GLY A 11 3.05 -4.93 -4.53
CA GLY A 11 3.26 -5.03 -5.98
C GLY A 11 3.59 -3.71 -6.63
N LEU A 12 3.92 -3.75 -7.92
CA LEU A 12 4.35 -2.60 -8.71
C LEU A 12 3.25 -1.52 -8.86
N PRO A 13 3.62 -0.25 -9.09
CA PRO A 13 2.69 0.75 -9.62
C PRO A 13 2.04 0.23 -10.91
N GLY A 14 0.74 0.44 -11.08
CA GLY A 14 -0.01 -0.09 -12.24
C GLY A 14 -0.44 -1.57 -12.14
N ALA A 15 -0.10 -2.28 -11.06
CA ALA A 15 -0.51 -3.69 -10.89
C ALA A 15 -2.01 -3.89 -10.58
N GLY A 16 -2.78 -2.80 -10.35
CA GLY A 16 -4.23 -2.89 -10.08
C GLY A 16 -4.61 -2.93 -8.60
N LYS A 17 -3.67 -2.71 -7.68
CA LYS A 17 -3.89 -2.78 -6.22
C LYS A 17 -5.05 -1.90 -5.75
N SER A 18 -5.03 -0.60 -6.05
CA SER A 18 -6.05 0.33 -5.56
C SER A 18 -7.45 0.06 -6.16
N THR A 19 -7.52 -0.43 -7.40
CA THR A 19 -8.77 -0.91 -8.00
C THR A 19 -9.31 -2.12 -7.23
N PHE A 20 -8.44 -3.08 -6.93
CA PHE A 20 -8.79 -4.24 -6.13
C PHE A 20 -9.28 -3.85 -4.73
N VAL A 21 -8.57 -2.95 -4.05
CA VAL A 21 -8.95 -2.45 -2.72
C VAL A 21 -10.32 -1.78 -2.77
N LYS A 22 -10.56 -0.91 -3.73
CA LYS A 22 -11.85 -0.23 -3.92
C LYS A 22 -13.01 -1.21 -4.13
N ASN A 23 -12.78 -2.30 -4.85
CA ASN A 23 -13.83 -3.26 -5.16
C ASN A 23 -14.14 -4.21 -3.99
N ASN A 24 -13.13 -4.59 -3.22
CA ASN A 24 -13.26 -5.63 -2.18
C ASN A 24 -13.45 -5.08 -0.76
N PHE A 25 -12.97 -3.87 -0.45
CA PHE A 25 -12.88 -3.36 0.92
C PHE A 25 -13.71 -2.09 1.16
N LYS A 26 -14.98 -2.08 0.71
CA LYS A 26 -15.84 -0.88 0.73
C LYS A 26 -16.07 -0.28 2.13
N ASN A 27 -16.07 -1.12 3.18
CA ASN A 27 -16.39 -0.70 4.57
C ASN A 27 -15.14 -0.70 5.47
N PHE A 28 -13.95 -0.74 4.89
CA PHE A 28 -12.69 -0.76 5.61
C PHE A 28 -12.07 0.64 5.72
N THR A 29 -11.31 0.87 6.76
CA THR A 29 -10.40 2.02 6.81
C THR A 29 -9.26 1.78 5.83
N ILE A 30 -9.12 2.64 4.83
CA ILE A 30 -8.06 2.54 3.83
C ILE A 30 -6.99 3.57 4.14
N VAL A 31 -5.77 3.11 4.39
CA VAL A 31 -4.57 3.95 4.52
C VAL A 31 -3.78 3.83 3.23
N CYS A 32 -3.66 4.92 2.48
CA CYS A 32 -3.00 4.96 1.18
C CYS A 32 -2.03 6.16 1.09
N PRO A 33 -0.70 5.94 1.05
CA PRO A 33 0.28 7.03 0.90
C PRO A 33 0.07 7.87 -0.36
N ASP A 34 -0.41 7.30 -1.46
CA ASP A 34 -0.69 8.06 -2.69
C ASP A 34 -1.80 9.10 -2.48
N THR A 35 -2.85 8.75 -1.76
CA THR A 35 -3.92 9.69 -1.39
C THR A 35 -3.36 10.82 -0.51
N LEU A 36 -2.54 10.48 0.48
CA LEU A 36 -1.90 11.46 1.36
C LEU A 36 -0.99 12.44 0.60
N ARG A 37 -0.27 11.96 -0.42
CA ARG A 37 0.55 12.83 -1.30
C ARG A 37 -0.32 13.82 -2.06
N ILE A 38 -1.43 13.37 -2.63
CA ILE A 38 -2.36 14.23 -3.36
C ILE A 38 -2.95 15.30 -2.44
N GLU A 39 -3.36 14.92 -1.23
CA GLU A 39 -3.90 15.85 -0.24
C GLU A 39 -2.86 16.88 0.21
N GLU A 40 -1.63 16.46 0.50
CA GLU A 40 -0.54 17.36 0.87
C GLU A 40 -0.18 18.30 -0.26
N PHE A 41 -0.15 17.81 -1.52
CA PHE A 41 0.08 18.66 -2.67
C PHE A 41 -1.02 19.73 -2.81
N LYS A 42 -2.29 19.36 -2.70
CA LYS A 42 -3.40 20.32 -2.76
C LYS A 42 -3.25 21.39 -1.68
N ARG A 43 -2.95 20.98 -0.45
CA ARG A 43 -2.72 21.88 0.68
C ARG A 43 -1.57 22.87 0.40
N LEU A 44 -0.44 22.38 -0.15
CA LEU A 44 0.71 23.23 -0.48
C LEU A 44 0.39 24.18 -1.63
N LYS A 45 -0.31 23.69 -2.66
CA LYS A 45 -0.75 24.50 -3.80
C LYS A 45 -1.61 25.67 -3.33
N ASP A 46 -2.61 25.41 -2.50
CA ASP A 46 -3.54 26.43 -1.99
C ASP A 46 -2.80 27.44 -1.12
N LYS A 47 -1.88 26.97 -0.25
CA LYS A 47 -1.13 27.82 0.67
C LYS A 47 -0.12 28.75 -0.03
N TYR A 48 0.55 28.26 -1.07
CA TYR A 48 1.69 28.94 -1.72
C TYR A 48 1.42 29.34 -3.16
N ALA A 49 0.18 29.21 -3.65
CA ALA A 49 -0.21 29.50 -5.04
C ALA A 49 0.71 28.78 -6.09
N LEU A 50 1.09 27.54 -5.80
CA LEU A 50 2.00 26.78 -6.64
C LEU A 50 1.34 26.41 -7.96
N THR A 51 2.05 26.59 -9.07
CA THR A 51 1.59 26.25 -10.42
C THR A 51 1.95 24.83 -10.85
N ARG A 52 2.88 24.19 -10.12
CA ARG A 52 3.35 22.82 -10.37
C ARG A 52 3.68 22.09 -9.06
N PRO A 53 3.73 20.74 -9.08
CA PRO A 53 4.09 19.98 -7.90
C PRO A 53 5.47 20.35 -7.38
N GLU A 54 5.55 20.69 -6.12
CA GLU A 54 6.81 20.77 -5.37
C GLU A 54 7.17 19.36 -4.85
N PRO A 55 8.46 19.09 -4.62
CA PRO A 55 8.87 17.86 -3.98
C PRO A 55 8.18 17.67 -2.63
N ILE A 56 7.45 16.57 -2.49
CA ILE A 56 6.77 16.21 -1.24
C ILE A 56 7.76 15.48 -0.33
N ASN A 57 7.72 15.80 0.95
CA ASN A 57 8.52 15.08 1.94
C ASN A 57 7.97 13.67 2.15
N GLU A 58 8.55 12.68 1.46
CA GLU A 58 8.14 11.27 1.53
C GLU A 58 8.21 10.71 2.96
N HIS A 59 9.21 11.09 3.74
CA HIS A 59 9.29 10.66 5.13
C HIS A 59 8.07 11.12 5.94
N LYS A 60 7.63 12.34 5.74
CA LYS A 60 6.41 12.88 6.38
C LYS A 60 5.17 12.09 5.97
N ILE A 61 5.01 11.80 4.67
CA ILE A 61 3.86 11.02 4.16
C ILE A 61 3.81 9.64 4.81
N TRP A 62 4.92 8.92 4.85
CA TRP A 62 4.98 7.60 5.48
C TRP A 62 4.76 7.65 6.99
N THR A 63 5.25 8.69 7.67
CA THR A 63 4.99 8.90 9.10
C THR A 63 3.50 9.08 9.36
N ILE A 64 2.82 9.92 8.57
CA ILE A 64 1.38 10.12 8.66
C ILE A 64 0.64 8.80 8.39
N ALA A 65 1.00 8.08 7.33
CA ALA A 65 0.37 6.81 6.98
C ALA A 65 0.48 5.77 8.11
N PHE A 66 1.65 5.62 8.72
CA PHE A 66 1.82 4.70 9.84
C PHE A 66 1.09 5.15 11.11
N ASN A 67 1.02 6.44 11.39
CA ASN A 67 0.22 6.95 12.51
C ASN A 67 -1.28 6.69 12.30
N LEU A 68 -1.79 6.86 11.09
CA LEU A 68 -3.17 6.52 10.74
C LEU A 68 -3.45 5.03 10.87
N LEU A 69 -2.52 4.20 10.39
CA LEU A 69 -2.60 2.74 10.55
C LEU A 69 -2.69 2.37 12.04
N GLU A 70 -1.74 2.86 12.84
CA GLU A 70 -1.69 2.53 14.26
C GLU A 70 -2.95 2.96 15.00
N LYS A 71 -3.45 4.19 14.74
CA LYS A 71 -4.71 4.67 15.28
C LYS A 71 -5.89 3.76 14.89
N SER A 72 -5.94 3.33 13.62
CA SER A 72 -7.00 2.44 13.15
C SER A 72 -6.98 1.08 13.86
N LEU A 73 -5.78 0.52 14.09
CA LEU A 73 -5.63 -0.73 14.84
C LEU A 73 -6.00 -0.56 16.31
N GLN A 74 -5.65 0.56 16.95
CA GLN A 74 -6.05 0.90 18.33
C GLN A 74 -7.58 0.99 18.47
N GLU A 75 -8.25 1.59 17.49
CA GLU A 75 -9.70 1.72 17.45
C GLU A 75 -10.41 0.42 17.01
N ASN A 76 -9.67 -0.67 16.84
CA ASN A 76 -10.17 -1.98 16.40
C ASN A 76 -10.92 -1.95 15.07
N LYS A 77 -10.50 -1.10 14.12
CA LYS A 77 -11.10 -1.00 12.80
C LYS A 77 -10.52 -2.03 11.84
N TYR A 78 -11.36 -2.54 10.95
CA TYR A 78 -10.88 -3.29 9.78
C TYR A 78 -10.10 -2.35 8.86
N THR A 79 -8.84 -2.68 8.59
CA THR A 79 -7.90 -1.76 7.95
C THR A 79 -7.22 -2.41 6.75
N VAL A 80 -7.10 -1.63 5.67
CA VAL A 80 -6.26 -1.94 4.51
C VAL A 80 -5.17 -0.89 4.38
N PHE A 81 -3.92 -1.33 4.22
CA PHE A 81 -2.80 -0.47 3.86
C PHE A 81 -2.46 -0.67 2.38
N ASP A 82 -2.86 0.29 1.54
CA ASP A 82 -2.69 0.22 0.08
C ASP A 82 -1.44 0.98 -0.37
N ALA A 83 -0.37 0.23 -0.64
CA ALA A 83 0.89 0.76 -1.14
C ALA A 83 1.65 -0.31 -1.94
N THR A 84 2.79 0.06 -2.55
CA THR A 84 3.64 -0.88 -3.30
C THR A 84 4.34 -1.89 -2.39
N ASN A 85 4.77 -1.49 -1.21
CA ASN A 85 5.37 -2.33 -0.17
C ASN A 85 6.48 -3.27 -0.68
N THR A 86 7.30 -2.78 -1.61
CA THR A 86 8.35 -3.57 -2.26
C THR A 86 9.52 -3.91 -1.33
N LEU A 87 9.72 -3.15 -0.27
CA LEU A 87 10.80 -3.35 0.69
C LEU A 87 10.33 -4.17 1.90
N GLU A 88 11.08 -5.20 2.24
CA GLU A 88 10.77 -6.12 3.34
C GLU A 88 10.67 -5.41 4.70
N ARG A 89 11.44 -4.34 4.91
CA ARG A 89 11.38 -3.56 6.15
C ARG A 89 9.99 -3.03 6.49
N TYR A 90 9.16 -2.74 5.48
CA TYR A 90 7.77 -2.33 5.72
C TYR A 90 6.92 -3.50 6.19
N LEU A 91 7.09 -4.67 5.60
CA LEU A 91 6.37 -5.89 5.98
C LEU A 91 6.69 -6.29 7.42
N THR A 92 7.97 -6.19 7.81
CA THR A 92 8.41 -6.39 9.20
C THR A 92 7.74 -5.42 10.17
N LYS A 93 7.60 -4.15 9.76
CA LYS A 93 6.93 -3.12 10.57
C LYS A 93 5.43 -3.44 10.75
N TYR A 94 4.73 -3.86 9.69
CA TYR A 94 3.33 -4.29 9.80
C TYR A 94 3.18 -5.48 10.74
N ASN A 95 4.03 -6.50 10.60
CA ASN A 95 4.00 -7.67 11.46
C ASN A 95 4.19 -7.31 12.94
N LYS A 96 5.11 -6.38 13.24
CA LYS A 96 5.33 -5.87 14.60
C LYS A 96 4.08 -5.19 15.16
N LEU A 97 3.45 -4.30 14.38
CA LEU A 97 2.21 -3.63 14.78
C LEU A 97 1.07 -4.64 14.98
N CYS A 98 0.92 -5.60 14.08
CA CYS A 98 -0.10 -6.65 14.21
C CYS A 98 0.06 -7.46 15.50
N LYS A 99 1.29 -7.85 15.85
CA LYS A 99 1.58 -8.52 17.13
C LYS A 99 1.23 -7.64 18.32
N GLN A 100 1.56 -6.34 18.27
CA GLN A 100 1.28 -5.39 19.35
C GLN A 100 -0.22 -5.21 19.62
N TYR A 101 -1.04 -5.19 18.56
CA TYR A 101 -2.48 -4.95 18.66
C TYR A 101 -3.35 -6.23 18.55
N ASN A 102 -2.72 -7.40 18.59
CA ASN A 102 -3.38 -8.70 18.44
C ASN A 102 -4.26 -8.78 17.18
N VAL A 103 -3.69 -8.40 16.05
CA VAL A 103 -4.31 -8.39 14.72
C VAL A 103 -3.54 -9.36 13.83
N GLN A 104 -4.23 -10.07 12.93
CA GLN A 104 -3.58 -10.96 11.96
C GLN A 104 -3.20 -10.18 10.70
N LEU A 105 -1.96 -10.39 10.22
CA LEU A 105 -1.46 -9.78 8.99
C LEU A 105 -1.82 -10.65 7.79
N VAL A 106 -2.36 -10.02 6.73
CA VAL A 106 -2.58 -10.65 5.42
C VAL A 106 -1.95 -9.76 4.36
N ILE A 107 -1.01 -10.30 3.58
CA ILE A 107 -0.32 -9.58 2.51
C ILE A 107 -0.86 -10.06 1.16
N ILE A 108 -1.59 -9.20 0.47
CA ILE A 108 -2.19 -9.48 -0.84
C ILE A 108 -1.16 -9.11 -1.91
N SER A 109 -0.64 -10.14 -2.57
CA SER A 109 0.44 -10.01 -3.54
C SER A 109 -0.08 -9.82 -4.97
N PHE A 110 0.46 -8.80 -5.64
CA PHE A 110 0.28 -8.51 -7.06
C PHE A 110 1.58 -8.76 -7.85
N GLU A 111 2.52 -9.51 -7.29
CA GLU A 111 3.84 -9.74 -7.89
C GLU A 111 3.79 -10.53 -9.19
N LYS A 112 2.70 -11.29 -9.42
CA LYS A 112 2.44 -12.02 -10.66
C LYS A 112 2.10 -11.10 -11.85
N VAL A 113 1.65 -9.87 -11.60
CA VAL A 113 1.32 -8.94 -12.68
C VAL A 113 2.59 -8.56 -13.42
N ASP A 114 2.57 -8.78 -14.72
CA ASP A 114 3.71 -8.53 -15.59
C ASP A 114 4.17 -7.05 -15.55
N ILE A 115 5.49 -6.83 -15.58
CA ILE A 115 6.06 -5.50 -15.47
C ILE A 115 5.69 -4.58 -16.64
N GLU A 116 5.59 -5.12 -17.87
CA GLU A 116 5.24 -4.33 -19.04
C GLU A 116 3.78 -3.86 -18.94
N THR A 117 2.89 -4.75 -18.50
CA THR A 117 1.49 -4.40 -18.17
C THR A 117 1.43 -3.29 -17.10
N CYS A 118 2.26 -3.38 -16.07
CA CYS A 118 2.34 -2.35 -15.03
C CYS A 118 2.79 -1.01 -15.60
N LYS A 119 3.82 -0.99 -16.45
CA LYS A 119 4.35 0.22 -17.09
C LYS A 119 3.34 0.87 -18.03
N GLU A 120 2.63 0.07 -18.84
CA GLU A 120 1.58 0.58 -19.72
C GLU A 120 0.46 1.26 -18.94
N ARG A 121 -0.09 0.59 -17.94
CA ARG A 121 -1.13 1.16 -17.07
C ARG A 121 -0.65 2.39 -16.30
N ASN A 122 0.64 2.42 -15.93
CA ASN A 122 1.23 3.56 -15.25
C ASN A 122 1.30 4.81 -16.14
N LYS A 123 1.44 4.66 -17.46
CA LYS A 123 1.42 5.79 -18.42
C LYS A 123 0.06 6.50 -18.47
N GLU A 124 -1.02 5.77 -18.19
CA GLU A 124 -2.38 6.31 -18.15
C GLU A 124 -2.73 7.00 -16.81
N ARG A 125 -1.84 6.89 -15.81
CA ARG A 125 -2.04 7.51 -14.50
C ARG A 125 -1.83 9.03 -14.58
N GLY A 126 -2.65 9.77 -13.81
CA GLY A 126 -2.50 11.22 -13.71
C GLY A 126 -1.14 11.64 -13.15
N VAL A 127 -0.77 12.89 -13.41
CA VAL A 127 0.52 13.52 -13.03
C VAL A 127 0.99 13.20 -11.60
N PHE A 128 0.06 13.14 -10.64
CA PHE A 128 0.39 12.89 -9.24
C PHE A 128 0.63 11.41 -8.88
N SER A 129 0.20 10.52 -9.76
CA SER A 129 0.28 9.07 -9.54
C SER A 129 1.24 8.38 -10.50
N TYR A 130 1.73 9.08 -11.51
CA TYR A 130 2.73 8.56 -12.44
C TYR A 130 4.06 8.29 -11.73
N VAL A 131 4.63 7.13 -11.99
CA VAL A 131 5.94 6.72 -11.46
C VAL A 131 6.90 6.54 -12.62
N PRO A 132 8.10 7.16 -12.61
CA PRO A 132 9.10 6.97 -13.66
C PRO A 132 9.47 5.50 -13.86
N GLU A 133 9.68 5.07 -15.12
CA GLU A 133 9.94 3.65 -15.44
C GLU A 133 11.18 3.10 -14.73
N ASN A 134 12.26 3.88 -14.62
CA ASN A 134 13.45 3.47 -13.87
C ASN A 134 13.18 3.19 -12.38
N VAL A 135 12.18 3.86 -11.80
CA VAL A 135 11.73 3.60 -10.42
C VAL A 135 10.94 2.29 -10.37
N ILE A 136 10.08 2.02 -11.36
CA ILE A 136 9.37 0.74 -11.48
C ILE A 136 10.36 -0.41 -11.63
N ASP A 137 11.39 -0.27 -12.47
CA ASP A 137 12.45 -1.27 -12.66
C ASP A 137 13.22 -1.53 -11.34
N ARG A 138 13.51 -0.49 -10.57
CA ARG A 138 14.11 -0.63 -9.24
C ARG A 138 13.18 -1.38 -8.28
N MET A 139 11.90 -1.06 -8.28
CA MET A 139 10.89 -1.74 -7.45
C MET A 139 10.76 -3.21 -7.84
N LYS A 140 10.83 -3.54 -9.14
CA LYS A 140 10.83 -4.94 -9.61
C LYS A 140 12.01 -5.72 -9.06
N ARG A 141 13.21 -5.13 -9.06
CA ARG A 141 14.39 -5.76 -8.45
C ARG A 141 14.22 -5.97 -6.95
N GLN A 142 13.60 -5.02 -6.23
CA GLN A 142 13.30 -5.17 -4.80
C GLN A 142 12.35 -6.34 -4.53
N LEU A 143 11.32 -6.52 -5.36
CA LEU A 143 10.41 -7.67 -5.27
C LEU A 143 11.14 -8.99 -5.57
N GLY A 144 12.05 -9.01 -6.54
CA GLY A 144 12.79 -10.21 -6.98
C GLY A 144 13.72 -10.79 -5.92
N ASN A 145 14.09 -10.04 -4.88
CA ASN A 145 14.90 -10.57 -3.77
C ASN A 145 14.15 -11.57 -2.88
N GLY A 146 12.87 -11.80 -3.17
CA GLY A 146 11.99 -12.68 -2.40
C GLY A 146 11.72 -12.15 -1.00
N ILE A 147 10.78 -12.79 -0.32
CA ILE A 147 10.46 -12.47 1.05
C ILE A 147 11.04 -13.53 1.95
N GLN A 148 11.77 -13.08 2.94
CA GLN A 148 12.41 -13.94 3.92
C GLN A 148 11.71 -13.79 5.29
N GLY A 149 11.86 -14.80 6.15
CA GLY A 149 11.36 -14.76 7.50
C GLY A 149 9.87 -15.03 7.66
N GLU A 150 9.32 -14.66 8.82
CA GLU A 150 7.94 -14.97 9.23
C GLU A 150 6.88 -14.38 8.29
N THR A 151 7.15 -13.27 7.65
CA THR A 151 6.16 -12.57 6.80
C THR A 151 5.77 -13.37 5.57
N LYS A 152 6.59 -14.35 5.15
CA LYS A 152 6.29 -15.25 4.04
C LYS A 152 5.00 -16.05 4.26
N ASN A 153 4.66 -16.35 5.50
CA ASN A 153 3.47 -17.15 5.85
C ASN A 153 2.16 -16.37 5.73
N TYR A 154 2.22 -15.05 5.54
CA TYR A 154 1.05 -14.16 5.47
C TYR A 154 0.65 -13.77 4.06
N PHE A 155 1.29 -14.36 3.05
CA PHE A 155 1.06 -14.03 1.63
C PHE A 155 -0.09 -14.81 1.04
N ILE A 156 -0.91 -14.08 0.27
CA ILE A 156 -1.88 -14.66 -0.65
C ILE A 156 -1.82 -13.89 -1.97
N ASP A 157 -1.85 -14.61 -3.10
CA ASP A 157 -1.95 -13.95 -4.40
C ASP A 157 -3.34 -13.33 -4.58
N TYR A 158 -3.40 -12.16 -5.20
CA TYR A 158 -4.64 -11.37 -5.34
C TYR A 158 -5.76 -12.14 -6.06
N ASP A 159 -5.40 -13.04 -6.98
CA ASP A 159 -6.34 -13.86 -7.75
C ASP A 159 -6.89 -15.08 -6.97
N GLN A 160 -6.31 -15.36 -5.80
CA GLN A 160 -6.76 -16.42 -4.87
C GLN A 160 -7.41 -15.82 -3.61
N PHE A 161 -7.39 -14.49 -3.47
CA PHE A 161 -7.93 -13.82 -2.30
C PHE A 161 -9.46 -13.80 -2.35
N ASP A 162 -10.09 -14.27 -1.27
CA ASP A 162 -11.51 -14.12 -1.02
C ASP A 162 -11.73 -13.56 0.39
N LEU A 163 -12.33 -12.36 0.47
CA LEU A 163 -12.58 -11.68 1.75
C LEU A 163 -13.50 -12.50 2.67
N ALA A 164 -14.38 -13.35 2.12
CA ALA A 164 -15.28 -14.21 2.90
C ALA A 164 -14.52 -15.19 3.82
N ASN A 165 -13.28 -15.52 3.50
CA ASN A 165 -12.42 -16.41 4.32
C ASN A 165 -11.89 -15.71 5.58
N TYR A 166 -12.12 -14.41 5.74
CA TYR A 166 -11.59 -13.59 6.83
C TYR A 166 -12.69 -12.94 7.70
N ASN A 167 -13.94 -13.36 7.51
CA ASN A 167 -15.09 -12.90 8.29
C ASN A 167 -15.34 -13.78 9.52
#